data_a0507343f3f7f63fa53ef52f7d36dbcf
#
_entry.id   a0507343f3f7f63fa53ef52f7d36dbcf
#
_cell.length_a   1.000
_cell.length_b   1.000
_cell.length_c   1.000
_cell.angle_alpha   90.00
_cell.angle_beta   90.00
_cell.angle_gamma   90.00
#
_symmetry.space_group_name_H-M   'P 1'
#
loop_
_entity.id
_entity.type
_entity.pdbx_description
1 polymer ?
#
loop_
_entity_poly.entity_id
_entity_poly.type
_entity_poly.pdbx_seq_one_letter_code
_entity_poly.pdbx_strand_id
1 'polypeptide(L)'
;GLLLEKDSGERRLDDLRLYFLSYRSHSNQNRLILGNYRLEVAQGLIFNSPYGYSKGSDPIFPARQRERALLEYTIVDENASLCGVAGQFCFKIYQFFLFLSNTQRDASLNDDGTVKNFYTSGYHRNDLEMNKKDKLNERLIGGRVLIKPIPNLSLGTTFYRSIFDPVAAIQDEDLHRFSFAGKTNELIGLDYNFIHRQFNLFGEIARSRNNGFGVLSGVLMESKLLSFIVLGRRYSKDFHSFYGNSFSESGDNPQNESGIYTGFQLKPINNLKIKIYFDQFEFPWPTYRIPMPSSGKDMLFRTEYKLTKNLLFSLQYKFEQKDQFNSLFEQVIPRDKRNLRIQLDFQPSSLLRLRCRGEKNWIKYHYPQLLKSRYPHNFQGVLLYQDASLTMHPNFDIAARLTFFDTDNYESRLYQFEHDIPGMLTNQMLDGIGTRNYIRIQWSIKNFLSLSLKYATTHSYPNFPDERRSYRDLEKRIHSINVQLETNW
;
A
#
# COMPACT_ATOMS: atom_id res chain seq x y z
N GLY A 1 6.94 17.24 -17.42
CA GLY A 1 7.12 17.30 -15.97
C GLY A 1 8.52 16.91 -15.56
N LEU A 2 8.96 17.46 -14.47
CA LEU A 2 10.21 17.12 -13.77
C LEU A 2 9.88 16.98 -12.28
N LEU A 3 10.34 15.90 -11.65
CA LEU A 3 10.25 15.70 -10.21
C LEU A 3 11.65 15.33 -9.71
N LEU A 4 12.11 16.02 -8.67
CA LEU A 4 13.33 15.71 -7.94
C LEU A 4 12.92 15.43 -6.50
N GLU A 5 13.48 14.38 -5.92
CA GLU A 5 13.17 13.98 -4.55
C GLU A 5 14.44 13.54 -3.84
N LYS A 6 14.39 13.61 -2.51
CA LYS A 6 15.46 13.23 -1.59
C LYS A 6 14.87 12.75 -0.27
N ASP A 7 15.22 11.56 0.13
CA ASP A 7 14.88 11.03 1.44
C ASP A 7 15.75 11.60 2.57
N SER A 8 15.22 11.51 3.78
CA SER A 8 15.94 11.94 4.98
C SER A 8 17.21 11.10 5.18
N GLY A 9 18.36 11.76 5.29
CA GLY A 9 19.67 11.13 5.47
C GLY A 9 20.48 10.95 4.19
N GLU A 10 19.90 11.16 3.02
CA GLU A 10 20.64 11.13 1.75
C GLU A 10 21.49 12.35 1.53
N ARG A 11 22.57 12.21 0.75
CA ARG A 11 23.53 13.28 0.50
C ARG A 11 23.16 14.18 -0.68
N ARG A 12 22.45 13.64 -1.69
CA ARG A 12 22.10 14.34 -2.92
C ARG A 12 20.68 14.88 -2.84
N LEU A 13 20.45 16.08 -3.36
CA LEU A 13 19.11 16.70 -3.46
C LEU A 13 18.25 16.12 -4.59
N ASP A 14 18.85 15.34 -5.46
CA ASP A 14 18.31 14.81 -6.69
C ASP A 14 18.56 13.29 -6.78
N ASP A 15 18.36 12.59 -5.66
CA ASP A 15 18.59 11.16 -5.61
C ASP A 15 17.61 10.42 -6.53
N LEU A 16 16.32 10.76 -6.43
CA LEU A 16 15.31 10.40 -7.43
C LEU A 16 15.15 11.54 -8.45
N ARG A 17 15.25 11.19 -9.74
CA ARG A 17 15.00 12.08 -10.87
C ARG A 17 13.98 11.48 -11.79
N LEU A 18 12.82 12.09 -11.89
CA LEU A 18 11.76 11.69 -12.81
C LEU A 18 11.50 12.82 -13.80
N TYR A 19 11.39 12.47 -15.08
CA TYR A 19 11.07 13.44 -16.13
C TYR A 19 10.13 12.80 -17.15
N PHE A 20 9.21 13.59 -17.68
CA PHE A 20 8.34 13.13 -18.75
C PHE A 20 7.85 14.28 -19.62
N LEU A 21 7.61 13.93 -20.89
CA LEU A 21 6.84 14.73 -21.84
C LEU A 21 5.63 13.92 -22.26
N SER A 22 4.43 14.45 -22.09
CA SER A 22 3.21 13.74 -22.46
C SER A 22 2.37 14.54 -23.43
N TYR A 23 1.84 13.83 -24.43
CA TYR A 23 0.87 14.34 -25.37
C TYR A 23 -0.43 13.54 -25.23
N ARG A 24 -1.55 14.24 -25.15
CA ARG A 24 -2.90 13.65 -25.12
C ARG A 24 -3.77 14.32 -26.17
N SER A 25 -4.31 13.52 -27.09
CA SER A 25 -5.29 13.99 -28.07
C SER A 25 -6.65 14.21 -27.40
N HIS A 26 -7.29 15.36 -27.69
CA HIS A 26 -8.64 15.67 -27.20
C HIS A 26 -9.72 14.79 -27.85
N SER A 27 -9.57 14.45 -29.14
CA SER A 27 -10.61 13.77 -29.92
C SER A 27 -10.61 12.24 -29.80
N ASN A 28 -9.44 11.61 -29.67
CA ASN A 28 -9.29 10.16 -29.86
C ASN A 28 -8.78 9.42 -28.61
N GLN A 29 -8.64 10.08 -27.47
CA GLN A 29 -8.05 9.49 -26.26
C GLN A 29 -6.66 8.86 -26.47
N ASN A 30 -5.99 9.22 -27.58
CA ASN A 30 -4.62 8.79 -27.85
C ASN A 30 -3.66 9.51 -26.92
N ARG A 31 -2.66 8.79 -26.44
CA ARG A 31 -1.66 9.31 -25.51
C ARG A 31 -0.28 8.83 -25.91
N LEU A 32 0.72 9.71 -25.79
CA LEU A 32 2.12 9.38 -25.94
C LEU A 32 2.87 9.94 -24.74
N ILE A 33 3.74 9.14 -24.13
CA ILE A 33 4.62 9.57 -23.04
C ILE A 33 6.06 9.23 -23.43
N LEU A 34 6.95 10.22 -23.27
CA LEU A 34 8.40 10.08 -23.35
C LEU A 34 8.98 10.34 -21.96
N GLY A 35 9.88 9.49 -21.45
CA GLY A 35 10.44 9.55 -20.11
C GLY A 35 9.78 8.60 -19.13
N ASN A 36 9.52 9.04 -17.88
CA ASN A 36 9.00 8.16 -16.84
C ASN A 36 7.48 7.98 -16.92
N TYR A 37 7.05 6.73 -16.98
CA TYR A 37 5.63 6.36 -17.05
C TYR A 37 5.32 5.11 -16.20
N ARG A 38 4.03 4.82 -16.02
CA ARG A 38 3.51 3.60 -15.43
C ARG A 38 2.27 3.12 -16.17
N LEU A 39 1.96 1.85 -15.96
CA LEU A 39 0.75 1.20 -16.46
C LEU A 39 -0.08 0.73 -15.28
N GLU A 40 -1.40 0.93 -15.36
CA GLU A 40 -2.37 0.40 -14.40
C GLU A 40 -3.48 -0.27 -15.19
N VAL A 41 -3.40 -1.59 -15.30
CA VAL A 41 -4.27 -2.37 -16.19
C VAL A 41 -4.96 -3.51 -15.44
N ALA A 42 -6.15 -3.82 -15.88
CA ALA A 42 -6.96 -4.94 -15.38
C ALA A 42 -7.12 -4.95 -13.85
N GLN A 43 -6.78 -6.06 -13.19
CA GLN A 43 -6.81 -6.22 -11.72
C GLN A 43 -5.42 -6.15 -11.08
N GLY A 44 -4.41 -5.76 -11.87
CA GLY A 44 -3.07 -5.50 -11.37
C GLY A 44 -2.19 -6.72 -11.19
N LEU A 45 -2.47 -7.84 -11.83
CA LEU A 45 -1.57 -9.00 -11.79
C LEU A 45 -0.27 -8.73 -12.54
N ILE A 46 -0.30 -7.93 -13.61
CA ILE A 46 0.86 -7.65 -14.47
C ILE A 46 1.41 -6.25 -14.20
N PHE A 47 0.56 -5.22 -14.23
CA PHE A 47 0.94 -3.84 -13.99
C PHE A 47 -0.07 -3.14 -13.09
N ASN A 48 0.41 -2.47 -12.04
CA ASN A 48 -0.39 -1.60 -11.19
C ASN A 48 0.48 -0.49 -10.58
N SER A 49 -0.17 0.40 -9.84
CA SER A 49 0.53 1.37 -9.00
C SER A 49 1.31 0.66 -7.88
N PRO A 50 2.53 1.09 -7.53
CA PRO A 50 3.24 0.55 -6.36
C PRO A 50 2.47 0.83 -5.07
N TYR A 51 1.69 1.91 -5.01
CA TYR A 51 0.76 2.18 -3.90
C TYR A 51 -0.59 1.52 -4.17
N GLY A 52 -0.64 0.19 -4.11
CA GLY A 52 -1.88 -0.58 -4.24
C GLY A 52 -2.85 -0.29 -3.09
N TYR A 53 -4.11 -0.60 -3.32
CA TYR A 53 -5.12 -0.50 -2.28
C TYR A 53 -5.14 -1.78 -1.45
N SER A 54 -4.73 -1.67 -0.18
CA SER A 54 -4.86 -2.76 0.79
C SER A 54 -6.24 -2.76 1.46
N LYS A 55 -6.54 -3.84 2.17
CA LYS A 55 -7.75 -3.96 3.00
C LYS A 55 -7.83 -2.82 4.01
N GLY A 56 -8.97 -2.14 4.06
CA GLY A 56 -9.16 -0.97 4.91
C GLY A 56 -10.60 -0.81 5.39
N SER A 57 -10.97 0.40 5.74
CA SER A 57 -12.32 0.72 6.21
C SER A 57 -13.39 0.71 5.12
N ASP A 58 -13.01 0.64 3.85
CA ASP A 58 -13.91 0.42 2.72
C ASP A 58 -13.79 -1.03 2.24
N PRO A 59 -14.90 -1.81 2.28
CA PRO A 59 -14.87 -3.22 1.89
C PRO A 59 -14.99 -3.45 0.38
N ILE A 60 -15.35 -2.46 -0.40
CA ILE A 60 -15.67 -2.61 -1.83
C ILE A 60 -14.54 -2.09 -2.71
N PHE A 61 -14.11 -0.85 -2.45
CA PHE A 61 -13.19 -0.13 -3.33
C PHE A 61 -11.82 -0.83 -3.52
N PRO A 62 -11.14 -1.35 -2.47
CA PRO A 62 -9.82 -1.96 -2.64
C PRO A 62 -9.84 -3.29 -3.39
N ALA A 63 -10.96 -4.03 -3.32
CA ALA A 63 -11.06 -5.37 -3.86
C ALA A 63 -11.25 -5.41 -5.39
N ARG A 64 -11.64 -4.28 -6.00
CA ARG A 64 -11.74 -4.14 -7.46
C ARG A 64 -10.86 -2.98 -7.92
N GLN A 65 -9.81 -3.29 -8.64
CA GLN A 65 -8.91 -2.28 -9.20
C GLN A 65 -9.62 -1.48 -10.32
N ARG A 66 -9.27 -0.22 -10.44
CA ARG A 66 -9.70 0.64 -11.54
C ARG A 66 -8.56 0.75 -12.54
N GLU A 67 -8.82 0.30 -13.75
CA GLU A 67 -7.89 0.50 -14.86
C GLU A 67 -7.78 1.99 -15.18
N ARG A 68 -6.58 2.56 -15.04
CA ARG A 68 -6.24 3.94 -15.43
C ARG A 68 -5.33 3.99 -16.66
N ALA A 69 -4.98 2.82 -17.16
CA ALA A 69 -4.19 2.58 -18.37
C ALA A 69 -2.78 3.18 -18.31
N LEU A 70 -2.39 4.00 -19.27
CA LEU A 70 -1.08 4.63 -19.37
C LEU A 70 -1.07 5.97 -18.63
N LEU A 71 -0.12 6.16 -17.70
CA LEU A 71 0.01 7.36 -16.87
C LEU A 71 1.46 7.86 -16.81
N GLU A 72 1.63 9.16 -16.65
CA GLU A 72 2.91 9.73 -16.25
C GLU A 72 3.28 9.20 -14.85
N TYR A 73 4.58 8.98 -14.64
CA TYR A 73 5.06 8.59 -13.32
C TYR A 73 5.37 9.83 -12.47
N THR A 74 4.63 10.02 -11.41
CA THR A 74 4.75 11.15 -10.48
C THR A 74 4.79 10.67 -9.01
N ILE A 75 5.17 9.41 -8.82
CA ILE A 75 5.25 8.76 -7.51
C ILE A 75 6.72 8.76 -7.08
N VAL A 76 6.97 8.92 -5.78
CA VAL A 76 8.32 8.95 -5.20
C VAL A 76 8.91 7.55 -4.94
N ASP A 77 8.26 6.47 -5.35
CA ASP A 77 8.85 5.14 -5.33
C ASP A 77 9.89 5.00 -6.45
N GLU A 78 11.15 4.80 -6.10
CA GLU A 78 12.26 4.84 -7.04
C GLU A 78 12.31 3.65 -7.98
N ASN A 79 11.91 2.47 -7.51
CA ASN A 79 12.08 1.22 -8.24
C ASN A 79 10.86 0.77 -9.05
N ALA A 80 9.75 1.51 -9.04
CA ALA A 80 8.52 1.13 -9.72
C ALA A 80 8.28 1.85 -11.06
N SER A 81 9.07 2.87 -11.42
CA SER A 81 8.91 3.60 -12.68
C SER A 81 9.45 2.81 -13.88
N LEU A 82 8.80 2.96 -15.02
CA LEU A 82 9.34 2.62 -16.34
C LEU A 82 9.85 3.92 -17.00
N CYS A 83 11.00 3.87 -17.67
CA CYS A 83 11.57 5.05 -18.35
C CYS A 83 11.84 4.73 -19.81
N GLY A 84 11.22 5.49 -20.73
CA GLY A 84 11.37 5.26 -22.16
C GLY A 84 10.23 5.87 -22.98
N VAL A 85 9.55 5.06 -23.79
CA VAL A 85 8.47 5.50 -24.67
C VAL A 85 7.25 4.61 -24.48
N ALA A 86 6.09 5.22 -24.29
CA ALA A 86 4.82 4.50 -24.21
C ALA A 86 3.72 5.23 -24.97
N GLY A 87 2.94 4.48 -25.76
CA GLY A 87 1.82 4.99 -26.55
C GLY A 87 0.54 4.21 -26.30
N GLN A 88 -0.57 4.94 -26.23
CA GLN A 88 -1.94 4.43 -26.21
C GLN A 88 -2.66 4.95 -27.46
N PHE A 89 -3.24 4.06 -28.24
CA PHE A 89 -3.94 4.36 -29.47
C PHE A 89 -5.34 3.76 -29.43
N CYS A 90 -6.35 4.58 -29.59
CA CYS A 90 -7.75 4.19 -29.55
C CYS A 90 -8.33 4.23 -30.96
N PHE A 91 -8.88 3.10 -31.41
CA PHE A 91 -9.51 2.97 -32.72
C PHE A 91 -10.80 2.16 -32.59
N LYS A 92 -11.95 2.81 -32.72
CA LYS A 92 -13.28 2.20 -32.59
C LYS A 92 -13.41 1.42 -31.27
N ILE A 93 -13.52 0.10 -31.38
CA ILE A 93 -13.66 -0.82 -30.24
C ILE A 93 -12.31 -1.29 -29.67
N TYR A 94 -11.18 -0.94 -30.32
CA TYR A 94 -9.84 -1.39 -29.94
C TYR A 94 -9.06 -0.27 -29.25
N GLN A 95 -8.30 -0.64 -28.23
CA GLN A 95 -7.25 0.20 -27.64
C GLN A 95 -5.95 -0.60 -27.64
N PHE A 96 -4.91 -0.02 -28.24
CA PHE A 96 -3.58 -0.60 -28.30
C PHE A 96 -2.64 0.17 -27.41
N PHE A 97 -1.84 -0.54 -26.65
CA PHE A 97 -0.75 0.03 -25.87
C PHE A 97 0.56 -0.60 -26.31
N LEU A 98 1.55 0.22 -26.58
CA LEU A 98 2.91 -0.21 -26.88
C LEU A 98 3.85 0.54 -25.95
N PHE A 99 4.81 -0.18 -25.36
CA PHE A 99 5.73 0.45 -24.42
C PHE A 99 7.11 -0.20 -24.44
N LEU A 100 8.11 0.67 -24.30
CA LEU A 100 9.53 0.34 -24.23
C LEU A 100 10.12 1.06 -23.03
N SER A 101 10.94 0.38 -22.25
CA SER A 101 11.65 0.96 -21.11
C SER A 101 13.09 0.48 -21.05
N ASN A 102 13.96 1.36 -20.62
CA ASN A 102 15.33 1.06 -20.21
C ASN A 102 15.60 1.79 -18.89
N THR A 103 15.67 1.04 -17.79
CA THR A 103 15.70 1.62 -16.45
C THR A 103 16.82 0.96 -15.64
N GLN A 104 17.58 1.78 -14.92
CA GLN A 104 18.49 1.30 -13.89
C GLN A 104 17.68 0.95 -12.64
N ARG A 105 18.04 -0.17 -11.98
CA ARG A 105 17.42 -0.68 -10.76
C ARG A 105 18.48 -0.89 -9.69
N ASP A 106 18.05 -0.76 -8.45
CA ASP A 106 18.89 -1.08 -7.32
C ASP A 106 18.95 -2.59 -7.09
N ALA A 107 20.14 -3.09 -6.83
CA ALA A 107 20.37 -4.50 -6.56
C ALA A 107 21.59 -4.73 -5.68
N SER A 108 21.58 -5.79 -4.89
CA SER A 108 22.79 -6.33 -4.31
C SER A 108 23.39 -7.39 -5.24
N LEU A 109 24.72 -7.36 -5.39
CA LEU A 109 25.45 -8.29 -6.23
C LEU A 109 26.19 -9.31 -5.38
N ASN A 110 26.40 -10.50 -5.94
CA ASN A 110 27.35 -11.50 -5.44
C ASN A 110 28.78 -11.13 -5.89
N ASP A 111 29.78 -11.83 -5.35
CA ASP A 111 31.18 -11.62 -5.70
C ASP A 111 31.50 -11.94 -7.18
N ASP A 112 30.69 -12.80 -7.81
CA ASP A 112 30.78 -13.13 -9.24
C ASP A 112 30.09 -12.10 -10.16
N GLY A 113 29.52 -11.03 -9.58
CA GLY A 113 28.82 -9.96 -10.29
C GLY A 113 27.37 -10.27 -10.66
N THR A 114 26.83 -11.44 -10.31
CA THR A 114 25.41 -11.75 -10.51
C THR A 114 24.52 -11.03 -9.48
N VAL A 115 23.24 -10.79 -9.80
CA VAL A 115 22.28 -10.18 -8.87
C VAL A 115 21.92 -11.18 -7.78
N LYS A 116 22.19 -10.81 -6.52
CA LYS A 116 21.76 -11.56 -5.34
C LYS A 116 20.30 -11.26 -4.98
N ASN A 117 19.96 -9.97 -4.84
CA ASN A 117 18.61 -9.53 -4.51
C ASN A 117 18.26 -8.23 -5.22
N PHE A 118 17.02 -8.11 -5.67
CA PHE A 118 16.43 -6.85 -6.09
C PHE A 118 16.19 -5.98 -4.85
N TYR A 119 16.65 -4.73 -4.89
CA TYR A 119 16.53 -3.81 -3.78
C TYR A 119 15.44 -2.78 -4.10
N THR A 120 14.35 -2.79 -3.34
CA THR A 120 13.14 -2.03 -3.66
C THR A 120 12.87 -0.87 -2.70
N SER A 121 13.72 -0.63 -1.68
CA SER A 121 13.47 0.45 -0.72
C SER A 121 13.78 1.84 -1.25
N GLY A 122 14.66 1.97 -2.25
CA GLY A 122 15.09 3.25 -2.81
C GLY A 122 16.02 4.09 -1.92
N TYR A 123 16.35 3.66 -0.69
CA TYR A 123 17.19 4.46 0.22
C TYR A 123 18.66 4.40 -0.11
N HIS A 124 19.32 5.59 -0.14
CA HIS A 124 20.75 5.77 -0.41
C HIS A 124 21.44 6.65 0.65
N ARG A 125 21.18 6.37 1.94
CA ARG A 125 21.58 7.18 3.10
C ARG A 125 23.02 6.92 3.59
N ASN A 126 23.54 5.73 3.32
CA ASN A 126 24.85 5.28 3.75
C ASN A 126 25.58 4.51 2.63
N ASP A 127 26.85 4.22 2.84
CA ASP A 127 27.70 3.58 1.81
C ASP A 127 27.21 2.18 1.43
N LEU A 128 26.59 1.43 2.36
CA LEU A 128 26.04 0.10 2.07
C LEU A 128 24.78 0.18 1.17
N GLU A 129 23.96 1.19 1.35
CA GLU A 129 22.81 1.46 0.50
C GLU A 129 23.26 2.02 -0.87
N MET A 130 24.20 2.97 -0.88
CA MET A 130 24.79 3.52 -2.10
C MET A 130 25.46 2.45 -2.99
N ASN A 131 26.04 1.43 -2.40
CA ASN A 131 26.65 0.32 -3.15
C ASN A 131 25.64 -0.52 -3.92
N LYS A 132 24.36 -0.40 -3.63
CA LYS A 132 23.25 -1.11 -4.31
C LYS A 132 22.63 -0.29 -5.44
N LYS A 133 22.86 1.03 -5.45
CA LYS A 133 22.26 1.96 -6.38
C LYS A 133 22.65 1.65 -7.83
N ASP A 134 21.65 1.61 -8.73
CA ASP A 134 21.82 1.49 -10.18
C ASP A 134 22.68 0.27 -10.63
N LYS A 135 22.65 -0.83 -9.89
CA LYS A 135 23.48 -2.02 -10.19
C LYS A 135 22.89 -2.96 -11.23
N LEU A 136 21.64 -2.79 -11.57
CA LEU A 136 20.91 -3.65 -12.50
C LEU A 136 20.28 -2.82 -13.61
N ASN A 137 20.59 -3.14 -14.86
CA ASN A 137 19.89 -2.55 -16.01
C ASN A 137 18.73 -3.46 -16.41
N GLU A 138 17.52 -2.91 -16.50
CA GLU A 138 16.34 -3.58 -17.02
C GLU A 138 15.89 -2.96 -18.33
N ARG A 139 15.84 -3.77 -19.39
CA ARG A 139 15.22 -3.43 -20.68
C ARG A 139 13.90 -4.16 -20.81
N LEU A 140 12.82 -3.41 -20.98
CA LEU A 140 11.47 -3.95 -21.06
C LEU A 140 10.80 -3.53 -22.37
N ILE A 141 10.14 -4.51 -23.03
CA ILE A 141 9.26 -4.31 -24.16
C ILE A 141 7.93 -4.98 -23.91
N GLY A 142 6.84 -4.34 -24.28
CA GLY A 142 5.53 -4.96 -24.12
C GLY A 142 4.42 -4.24 -24.84
N GLY A 143 3.23 -4.83 -24.76
CA GLY A 143 2.02 -4.28 -25.33
C GLY A 143 0.75 -4.83 -24.67
N ARG A 144 -0.34 -4.11 -24.89
CA ARG A 144 -1.69 -4.51 -24.48
C ARG A 144 -2.66 -4.24 -25.60
N VAL A 145 -3.58 -5.15 -25.79
CA VAL A 145 -4.76 -4.95 -26.63
C VAL A 145 -6.00 -5.06 -25.75
N LEU A 146 -6.83 -4.03 -25.76
CA LEU A 146 -8.12 -4.01 -25.10
C LEU A 146 -9.22 -3.88 -26.15
N ILE A 147 -10.20 -4.77 -26.11
CA ILE A 147 -11.33 -4.82 -27.05
C ILE A 147 -12.61 -4.55 -26.27
N LYS A 148 -13.45 -3.65 -26.76
CA LYS A 148 -14.79 -3.35 -26.23
C LYS A 148 -15.85 -3.68 -27.28
N PRO A 149 -16.18 -4.99 -27.45
CA PRO A 149 -17.11 -5.42 -28.52
C PRO A 149 -18.52 -4.87 -28.31
N ILE A 150 -18.91 -4.66 -27.06
CA ILE A 150 -20.14 -3.98 -26.64
C ILE A 150 -19.81 -3.04 -25.48
N PRO A 151 -20.63 -1.99 -25.21
CA PRO A 151 -20.29 -0.96 -24.22
C PRO A 151 -20.04 -1.46 -22.78
N ASN A 152 -20.62 -2.59 -22.43
CA ASN A 152 -20.58 -3.20 -21.11
C ASN A 152 -19.59 -4.38 -20.97
N LEU A 153 -18.86 -4.74 -22.02
CA LEU A 153 -17.86 -5.81 -22.01
C LEU A 153 -16.51 -5.30 -22.50
N SER A 154 -15.48 -5.47 -21.70
CA SER A 154 -14.08 -5.30 -22.11
C SER A 154 -13.31 -6.59 -21.93
N LEU A 155 -12.48 -6.91 -22.91
CA LEU A 155 -11.57 -8.05 -22.94
C LEU A 155 -10.18 -7.54 -23.25
N GLY A 156 -9.21 -7.86 -22.40
CA GLY A 156 -7.83 -7.41 -22.53
C GLY A 156 -6.84 -8.56 -22.62
N THR A 157 -5.75 -8.33 -23.35
CA THR A 157 -4.56 -9.17 -23.29
C THR A 157 -3.34 -8.27 -23.11
N THR A 158 -2.44 -8.64 -22.20
CA THR A 158 -1.22 -7.89 -21.90
C THR A 158 -0.03 -8.83 -21.96
N PHE A 159 1.05 -8.34 -22.57
CA PHE A 159 2.32 -9.07 -22.64
C PHE A 159 3.46 -8.11 -22.36
N TYR A 160 4.47 -8.56 -21.62
CA TYR A 160 5.78 -7.91 -21.58
C TYR A 160 6.93 -8.91 -21.44
N ARG A 161 8.11 -8.46 -21.85
CA ARG A 161 9.39 -9.15 -21.65
C ARG A 161 10.39 -8.16 -21.07
N SER A 162 10.96 -8.51 -19.92
CA SER A 162 12.10 -7.84 -19.28
C SER A 162 13.38 -8.63 -19.48
N ILE A 163 14.48 -7.92 -19.74
CA ILE A 163 15.84 -8.47 -19.85
C ILE A 163 16.68 -7.75 -18.79
N PHE A 164 17.27 -8.53 -17.90
CA PHE A 164 18.10 -8.06 -16.79
C PHE A 164 19.59 -8.24 -17.08
N ASP A 165 20.38 -7.22 -16.76
CA ASP A 165 21.83 -7.22 -16.88
C ASP A 165 22.45 -6.46 -15.69
N PRO A 166 23.18 -7.16 -14.79
CA PRO A 166 23.56 -8.59 -14.79
C PRO A 166 22.40 -9.56 -14.52
N VAL A 167 22.69 -10.84 -14.67
CA VAL A 167 21.74 -11.96 -14.50
C VAL A 167 21.42 -12.16 -13.02
N ALA A 168 20.17 -12.45 -12.68
CA ALA A 168 19.79 -12.86 -11.32
C ALA A 168 20.27 -14.28 -11.02
N ALA A 169 21.00 -14.43 -9.91
CA ALA A 169 21.53 -15.71 -9.48
C ALA A 169 20.45 -16.66 -8.98
N ILE A 170 20.67 -17.95 -9.12
CA ILE A 170 19.92 -18.99 -8.42
C ILE A 170 20.32 -18.93 -6.95
N GLN A 171 19.34 -18.96 -6.05
CA GLN A 171 19.58 -18.99 -4.61
C GLN A 171 19.34 -20.42 -4.11
N ASP A 172 20.33 -20.99 -3.45
CA ASP A 172 20.30 -22.39 -2.97
C ASP A 172 19.51 -22.58 -1.67
N GLU A 173 19.12 -21.48 -1.00
CA GLU A 173 18.34 -21.54 0.23
C GLU A 173 16.89 -21.98 -0.05
N ASP A 174 16.38 -22.93 0.72
CA ASP A 174 15.00 -23.44 0.58
C ASP A 174 13.94 -22.33 0.57
N LEU A 175 14.14 -21.28 1.35
CA LEU A 175 13.27 -20.13 1.42
C LEU A 175 13.17 -19.39 0.07
N HIS A 176 14.28 -19.30 -0.66
CA HIS A 176 14.42 -18.57 -1.92
C HIS A 176 14.27 -19.45 -3.16
N ARG A 177 13.95 -20.74 -3.00
CA ARG A 177 13.81 -21.71 -4.07
C ARG A 177 12.90 -21.27 -5.22
N PHE A 178 11.88 -20.47 -4.93
CA PHE A 178 10.93 -19.92 -5.91
C PHE A 178 11.15 -18.43 -6.20
N SER A 179 12.26 -17.86 -5.78
CA SER A 179 12.66 -16.52 -6.20
C SER A 179 13.03 -16.51 -7.68
N PHE A 180 12.91 -15.35 -8.29
CA PHE A 180 13.29 -15.20 -9.70
C PHE A 180 14.79 -15.42 -9.88
N ALA A 181 15.15 -16.25 -10.86
CA ALA A 181 16.50 -16.45 -11.32
C ALA A 181 16.54 -16.43 -12.85
N GLY A 182 17.61 -15.86 -13.41
CA GLY A 182 17.82 -15.81 -14.85
C GLY A 182 17.93 -14.40 -15.42
N LYS A 183 18.08 -14.34 -16.76
CA LYS A 183 18.27 -13.09 -17.51
C LYS A 183 16.97 -12.47 -17.99
N THR A 184 15.92 -13.26 -18.13
CA THR A 184 14.70 -12.83 -18.84
C THR A 184 13.46 -13.24 -18.07
N ASN A 185 12.56 -12.31 -17.83
CA ASN A 185 11.20 -12.57 -17.37
C ASN A 185 10.19 -12.16 -18.45
N GLU A 186 9.16 -12.98 -18.64
CA GLU A 186 8.06 -12.72 -19.57
C GLU A 186 6.75 -12.98 -18.85
N LEU A 187 5.78 -12.10 -19.05
CA LEU A 187 4.41 -12.30 -18.58
C LEU A 187 3.42 -12.13 -19.73
N ILE A 188 2.44 -12.99 -19.74
CA ILE A 188 1.25 -12.86 -20.56
C ILE A 188 0.01 -12.97 -19.68
N GLY A 189 -0.99 -12.14 -19.91
CA GLY A 189 -2.24 -12.19 -19.20
C GLY A 189 -3.44 -11.87 -20.05
N LEU A 190 -4.58 -12.37 -19.58
CA LEU A 190 -5.90 -12.14 -20.14
C LEU A 190 -6.78 -11.57 -19.03
N ASP A 191 -7.60 -10.60 -19.38
CA ASP A 191 -8.54 -9.99 -18.42
C ASP A 191 -9.90 -9.74 -19.08
N TYR A 192 -10.91 -9.65 -18.22
CA TYR A 192 -12.26 -9.31 -18.61
C TYR A 192 -12.93 -8.42 -17.57
N ASN A 193 -13.84 -7.59 -18.05
CA ASN A 193 -14.75 -6.81 -17.21
C ASN A 193 -16.11 -6.71 -17.92
N PHE A 194 -17.14 -7.28 -17.28
CA PHE A 194 -18.50 -7.32 -17.81
C PHE A 194 -19.49 -6.71 -16.84
N ILE A 195 -20.20 -5.68 -17.28
CA ILE A 195 -21.20 -4.96 -16.47
C ILE A 195 -22.59 -5.30 -17.02
N HIS A 196 -23.44 -5.85 -16.18
CA HIS A 196 -24.85 -6.07 -16.49
C HIS A 196 -25.73 -5.54 -15.38
N ARG A 197 -26.48 -4.47 -15.69
CA ARG A 197 -27.31 -3.75 -14.70
C ARG A 197 -26.48 -3.33 -13.48
N GLN A 198 -26.74 -3.92 -12.32
CA GLN A 198 -26.06 -3.64 -11.05
C GLN A 198 -24.89 -4.60 -10.75
N PHE A 199 -24.66 -5.58 -11.62
CA PHE A 199 -23.58 -6.57 -11.46
C PHE A 199 -22.39 -6.22 -12.34
N ASN A 200 -21.20 -6.38 -11.79
CA ASN A 200 -19.94 -6.30 -12.49
C ASN A 200 -19.13 -7.57 -12.23
N LEU A 201 -18.90 -8.33 -13.29
CA LEU A 201 -18.03 -9.50 -13.32
C LEU A 201 -16.66 -9.05 -13.83
N PHE A 202 -15.60 -9.36 -13.11
CA PHE A 202 -14.25 -8.97 -13.51
C PHE A 202 -13.24 -10.04 -13.12
N GLY A 203 -12.12 -10.07 -13.84
CA GLY A 203 -11.04 -10.97 -13.52
C GLY A 203 -9.81 -10.77 -14.40
N GLU A 204 -8.74 -11.36 -13.94
CA GLU A 204 -7.45 -11.41 -14.65
C GLU A 204 -6.78 -12.75 -14.36
N ILE A 205 -6.16 -13.34 -15.38
CA ILE A 205 -5.26 -14.48 -15.29
C ILE A 205 -3.95 -14.09 -15.96
N ALA A 206 -2.83 -14.39 -15.32
CA ALA A 206 -1.51 -14.14 -15.88
C ALA A 206 -0.59 -15.33 -15.65
N ARG A 207 0.39 -15.49 -16.57
CA ARG A 207 1.38 -16.56 -16.53
C ARG A 207 2.77 -15.97 -16.76
N SER A 208 3.73 -16.33 -15.92
CA SER A 208 5.14 -15.99 -16.08
C SER A 208 5.89 -17.06 -16.86
N ARG A 209 7.08 -16.73 -17.39
CA ARG A 209 7.91 -17.58 -18.23
C ARG A 209 8.19 -18.97 -17.64
N ASN A 210 8.38 -19.04 -16.33
CA ASN A 210 8.64 -20.28 -15.59
C ASN A 210 7.39 -21.12 -15.30
N ASN A 211 6.25 -20.81 -15.94
CA ASN A 211 4.93 -21.42 -15.78
C ASN A 211 4.20 -21.07 -14.47
N GLY A 212 4.76 -20.19 -13.63
CA GLY A 212 4.04 -19.63 -12.52
C GLY A 212 2.79 -18.86 -12.99
N PHE A 213 1.69 -18.94 -12.25
CA PHE A 213 0.44 -18.29 -12.63
C PHE A 213 -0.19 -17.50 -11.49
N GLY A 214 -0.89 -16.45 -11.85
CA GLY A 214 -1.76 -15.68 -10.97
C GLY A 214 -3.18 -15.65 -11.55
N VAL A 215 -4.18 -15.82 -10.70
CA VAL A 215 -5.60 -15.70 -11.05
C VAL A 215 -6.31 -14.90 -9.98
N LEU A 216 -7.09 -13.92 -10.42
CA LEU A 216 -8.01 -13.16 -9.59
C LEU A 216 -9.32 -12.99 -10.35
N SER A 217 -10.45 -13.27 -9.71
CA SER A 217 -11.77 -13.07 -10.28
C SER A 217 -12.79 -12.73 -9.22
N GLY A 218 -13.75 -11.88 -9.56
CA GLY A 218 -14.76 -11.43 -8.61
C GLY A 218 -16.05 -10.97 -9.26
N VAL A 219 -17.04 -10.80 -8.38
CA VAL A 219 -18.36 -10.25 -8.69
C VAL A 219 -18.61 -9.10 -7.73
N LEU A 220 -18.93 -7.95 -8.28
CA LEU A 220 -19.41 -6.79 -7.55
C LEU A 220 -20.86 -6.53 -7.92
N MET A 221 -21.72 -6.38 -6.91
CA MET A 221 -23.07 -5.85 -7.07
C MET A 221 -23.16 -4.49 -6.39
N GLU A 222 -23.72 -3.50 -7.07
CA GLU A 222 -23.92 -2.17 -6.52
C GLU A 222 -25.39 -1.73 -6.68
N SER A 223 -26.01 -1.37 -5.55
CA SER A 223 -27.32 -0.73 -5.51
C SER A 223 -27.32 0.42 -4.50
N LYS A 224 -28.42 1.17 -4.44
CA LYS A 224 -28.56 2.29 -3.48
C LYS A 224 -28.51 1.81 -2.01
N LEU A 225 -29.07 0.65 -1.73
CA LEU A 225 -29.18 0.08 -0.39
C LEU A 225 -28.01 -0.81 -0.01
N LEU A 226 -27.58 -1.67 -0.95
CA LEU A 226 -26.60 -2.73 -0.72
C LEU A 226 -25.58 -2.73 -1.83
N SER A 227 -24.29 -2.76 -1.46
CA SER A 227 -23.20 -3.17 -2.34
C SER A 227 -22.51 -4.35 -1.72
N PHE A 228 -22.18 -5.37 -2.52
CA PHE A 228 -21.37 -6.48 -2.08
C PHE A 228 -20.37 -6.92 -3.13
N ILE A 229 -19.26 -7.47 -2.68
CA ILE A 229 -18.22 -8.03 -3.53
C ILE A 229 -17.80 -9.41 -3.00
N VAL A 230 -17.61 -10.34 -3.92
CA VAL A 230 -16.95 -11.62 -3.66
C VAL A 230 -15.79 -11.74 -4.63
N LEU A 231 -14.62 -12.09 -4.14
CA LEU A 231 -13.39 -12.17 -4.91
C LEU A 231 -12.59 -13.38 -4.48
N GLY A 232 -12.20 -14.21 -5.45
CA GLY A 232 -11.25 -15.30 -5.27
C GLY A 232 -9.91 -14.95 -5.90
N ARG A 233 -8.82 -15.35 -5.22
CA ARG A 233 -7.46 -15.15 -5.71
C ARG A 233 -6.60 -16.37 -5.47
N ARG A 234 -5.68 -16.63 -6.41
CA ARG A 234 -4.66 -17.67 -6.31
C ARG A 234 -3.42 -17.25 -7.08
N TYR A 235 -2.30 -17.12 -6.37
CA TYR A 235 -1.00 -16.77 -6.92
C TYR A 235 -0.04 -17.89 -6.59
N SER A 236 0.53 -18.54 -7.60
CA SER A 236 1.48 -19.62 -7.38
C SER A 236 2.78 -19.09 -6.78
N LYS A 237 3.48 -19.95 -6.06
CA LYS A 237 4.73 -19.61 -5.37
C LYS A 237 5.88 -19.19 -6.29
N ASP A 238 5.78 -19.54 -7.55
CA ASP A 238 6.71 -19.26 -8.63
C ASP A 238 6.19 -18.23 -9.65
N PHE A 239 5.12 -17.50 -9.34
CA PHE A 239 4.59 -16.43 -10.20
C PHE A 239 5.42 -15.16 -10.02
N HIS A 240 6.17 -14.75 -11.06
CA HIS A 240 7.09 -13.63 -11.02
C HIS A 240 6.52 -12.41 -11.75
N SER A 241 5.83 -11.54 -11.03
CA SER A 241 5.28 -10.27 -11.54
C SER A 241 5.93 -9.09 -10.81
N PHE A 242 6.91 -8.44 -11.45
CA PHE A 242 7.68 -7.33 -10.83
C PHE A 242 6.91 -6.01 -10.73
N TYR A 243 5.87 -5.84 -11.57
CA TYR A 243 5.07 -4.61 -11.63
C TYR A 243 3.63 -4.83 -11.18
N GLY A 244 3.30 -6.06 -10.79
CA GLY A 244 1.98 -6.39 -10.27
C GLY A 244 1.82 -5.94 -8.84
N ASN A 245 0.63 -5.39 -8.53
CA ASN A 245 0.18 -5.10 -7.19
C ASN A 245 -1.33 -5.34 -7.15
N SER A 246 -1.69 -6.60 -7.19
CA SER A 246 -3.07 -7.08 -7.16
C SER A 246 -3.58 -7.20 -5.73
N PHE A 247 -4.89 -7.35 -5.55
CA PHE A 247 -5.48 -7.53 -4.22
C PHE A 247 -4.90 -8.78 -3.53
N SER A 248 -4.16 -8.57 -2.44
CA SER A 248 -3.46 -9.61 -1.69
C SER A 248 -3.37 -9.26 -0.20
N GLU A 249 -3.04 -10.25 0.62
CA GLU A 249 -2.68 -10.04 2.03
C GLU A 249 -1.25 -9.51 2.17
N SER A 250 -0.33 -10.00 1.33
CA SER A 250 1.08 -9.60 1.36
C SER A 250 1.27 -8.10 1.05
N GLY A 251 0.38 -7.51 0.26
CA GLY A 251 0.43 -6.09 -0.12
C GLY A 251 1.53 -5.74 -1.12
N ASP A 252 2.36 -6.72 -1.49
CA ASP A 252 3.45 -6.60 -2.45
C ASP A 252 3.12 -7.43 -3.72
N ASN A 253 4.14 -7.85 -4.45
CA ASN A 253 3.97 -8.68 -5.63
C ASN A 253 3.03 -9.87 -5.39
N PRO A 254 2.05 -10.13 -6.27
CA PRO A 254 1.09 -11.22 -6.11
C PRO A 254 1.79 -12.57 -6.31
N GLN A 255 2.25 -13.19 -5.22
CA GLN A 255 2.99 -14.46 -5.21
C GLN A 255 2.64 -15.26 -3.97
N ASN A 256 2.63 -16.62 -4.10
CA ASN A 256 2.51 -17.55 -2.98
C ASN A 256 1.30 -17.30 -2.07
N GLU A 257 0.12 -16.99 -2.64
CA GLU A 257 -1.07 -16.69 -1.85
C GLU A 257 -2.33 -17.25 -2.52
N SER A 258 -3.23 -17.84 -1.72
CA SER A 258 -4.59 -18.16 -2.10
C SER A 258 -5.56 -17.56 -1.10
N GLY A 259 -6.73 -17.09 -1.55
CA GLY A 259 -7.70 -16.54 -0.62
C GLY A 259 -9.06 -16.21 -1.24
N ILE A 260 -10.03 -16.04 -0.35
CA ILE A 260 -11.39 -15.62 -0.69
C ILE A 260 -11.73 -14.41 0.18
N TYR A 261 -12.13 -13.34 -0.49
CA TYR A 261 -12.57 -12.11 0.13
C TYR A 261 -14.05 -11.86 -0.14
N THR A 262 -14.77 -11.44 0.89
CA THR A 262 -16.15 -10.97 0.79
C THR A 262 -16.29 -9.62 1.47
N GLY A 263 -16.94 -8.68 0.80
CA GLY A 263 -17.17 -7.34 1.33
C GLY A 263 -18.63 -6.91 1.15
N PHE A 264 -19.18 -6.22 2.16
CA PHE A 264 -20.55 -5.72 2.17
C PHE A 264 -20.58 -4.27 2.62
N GLN A 265 -21.40 -3.47 1.97
CA GLN A 265 -21.76 -2.13 2.40
C GLN A 265 -23.28 -1.97 2.35
N LEU A 266 -23.90 -1.69 3.49
CA LEU A 266 -25.33 -1.47 3.65
C LEU A 266 -25.60 0.00 3.99
N LYS A 267 -26.62 0.57 3.38
CA LYS A 267 -27.15 1.93 3.66
C LYS A 267 -28.65 1.83 3.94
N PRO A 268 -29.05 1.25 5.09
CA PRO A 268 -30.47 1.01 5.39
C PRO A 268 -31.29 2.29 5.47
N ILE A 269 -30.67 3.38 5.89
CA ILE A 269 -31.21 4.74 5.90
C ILE A 269 -30.11 5.73 5.48
N ASN A 270 -30.46 6.94 5.08
CA ASN A 270 -29.54 7.93 4.50
C ASN A 270 -28.39 8.34 5.44
N ASN A 271 -28.61 8.25 6.75
CA ASN A 271 -27.64 8.63 7.77
C ASN A 271 -26.85 7.46 8.39
N LEU A 272 -27.13 6.20 8.01
CA LEU A 272 -26.46 5.02 8.54
C LEU A 272 -25.77 4.24 7.41
N LYS A 273 -24.45 3.97 7.57
CA LYS A 273 -23.68 3.06 6.73
C LYS A 273 -23.08 1.96 7.59
N ILE A 274 -23.23 0.72 7.16
CA ILE A 274 -22.63 -0.45 7.77
C ILE A 274 -21.70 -1.09 6.74
N LYS A 275 -20.47 -1.35 7.12
CA LYS A 275 -19.42 -1.90 6.28
C LYS A 275 -18.84 -3.14 6.95
N ILE A 276 -18.78 -4.23 6.22
CA ILE A 276 -18.28 -5.52 6.73
C ILE A 276 -17.39 -6.12 5.66
N TYR A 277 -16.26 -6.70 6.04
CA TYR A 277 -15.56 -7.64 5.19
C TYR A 277 -15.09 -8.84 5.98
N PHE A 278 -14.87 -9.93 5.25
CA PHE A 278 -14.21 -11.13 5.69
C PHE A 278 -13.22 -11.58 4.61
N ASP A 279 -11.99 -11.85 4.99
CA ASP A 279 -10.94 -12.38 4.14
C ASP A 279 -10.32 -13.61 4.80
N GLN A 280 -10.21 -14.69 4.05
CA GLN A 280 -9.49 -15.89 4.45
C GLN A 280 -8.42 -16.18 3.41
N PHE A 281 -7.19 -16.44 3.88
CA PHE A 281 -6.04 -16.61 3.00
C PHE A 281 -5.06 -17.61 3.58
N GLU A 282 -4.22 -18.14 2.69
CA GLU A 282 -3.13 -19.07 2.99
C GLU A 282 -1.91 -18.76 2.14
N PHE A 283 -0.74 -19.06 2.70
CA PHE A 283 0.55 -19.04 2.03
C PHE A 283 1.05 -20.49 1.95
N PRO A 284 0.91 -21.16 0.80
CA PRO A 284 1.27 -22.59 0.65
C PRO A 284 2.75 -22.89 0.79
N TRP A 285 3.63 -21.89 0.63
CA TRP A 285 5.08 -21.99 0.76
C TRP A 285 5.57 -21.06 1.88
N PRO A 286 6.69 -21.40 2.54
CA PRO A 286 7.36 -20.52 3.51
C PRO A 286 7.51 -19.08 3.00
N THR A 287 7.43 -18.13 3.91
CA THR A 287 7.71 -16.71 3.66
C THR A 287 8.93 -16.29 4.49
N TYR A 288 9.52 -15.12 4.17
CA TYR A 288 10.65 -14.58 4.95
C TYR A 288 10.37 -14.53 6.46
N ARG A 289 9.13 -14.28 6.86
CA ARG A 289 8.74 -14.16 8.27
C ARG A 289 8.31 -15.47 8.91
N ILE A 290 7.87 -16.44 8.11
CA ILE A 290 7.31 -17.71 8.60
C ILE A 290 7.91 -18.84 7.76
N PRO A 291 8.88 -19.62 8.31
CA PRO A 291 9.62 -20.64 7.57
C PRO A 291 8.82 -21.93 7.33
N MET A 292 7.50 -21.85 7.30
CA MET A 292 6.60 -22.96 6.94
C MET A 292 5.28 -22.42 6.38
N PRO A 293 4.45 -23.25 5.72
CA PRO A 293 3.14 -22.85 5.25
C PRO A 293 2.29 -22.22 6.37
N SER A 294 1.55 -21.18 6.04
CA SER A 294 0.80 -20.41 7.03
C SER A 294 -0.54 -19.94 6.49
N SER A 295 -1.43 -19.52 7.38
CA SER A 295 -2.77 -19.08 7.05
C SER A 295 -3.23 -17.91 7.91
N GLY A 296 -4.34 -17.29 7.51
CA GLY A 296 -4.93 -16.24 8.30
C GLY A 296 -6.37 -15.92 7.92
N LYS A 297 -6.97 -15.14 8.81
CA LYS A 297 -8.32 -14.57 8.66
C LYS A 297 -8.28 -13.12 9.07
N ASP A 298 -9.03 -12.30 8.34
CA ASP A 298 -9.17 -10.87 8.63
C ASP A 298 -10.65 -10.48 8.47
N MET A 299 -11.21 -9.84 9.48
CA MET A 299 -12.60 -9.42 9.51
C MET A 299 -12.70 -7.99 10.02
N LEU A 300 -13.54 -7.20 9.39
CA LEU A 300 -13.86 -5.85 9.81
C LEU A 300 -15.37 -5.66 9.87
N PHE A 301 -15.83 -5.05 10.95
CA PHE A 301 -17.14 -4.45 11.07
C PHE A 301 -16.97 -2.95 11.35
N ARG A 302 -17.62 -2.11 10.55
CA ARG A 302 -17.62 -0.66 10.75
C ARG A 302 -19.01 -0.09 10.54
N THR A 303 -19.44 0.76 11.46
CA THR A 303 -20.65 1.55 11.30
C THR A 303 -20.32 3.04 11.33
N GLU A 304 -21.01 3.81 10.49
CA GLU A 304 -20.91 5.26 10.39
C GLU A 304 -22.32 5.81 10.50
N TYR A 305 -22.61 6.58 11.56
CA TYR A 305 -23.92 7.16 11.80
C TYR A 305 -23.83 8.68 11.89
N LYS A 306 -24.52 9.37 10.99
CA LYS A 306 -24.67 10.83 11.03
C LYS A 306 -25.74 11.19 12.06
N LEU A 307 -25.31 11.54 13.27
CA LEU A 307 -26.17 11.98 14.37
C LEU A 307 -26.88 13.29 14.02
N THR A 308 -26.13 14.21 13.41
CA THR A 308 -26.66 15.46 12.83
C THR A 308 -25.97 15.72 11.49
N LYS A 309 -26.35 16.81 10.80
CA LYS A 309 -25.64 17.23 9.57
C LYS A 309 -24.13 17.46 9.79
N ASN A 310 -23.76 17.85 11.00
CA ASN A 310 -22.41 18.28 11.37
C ASN A 310 -21.69 17.29 12.29
N LEU A 311 -22.34 16.20 12.74
CA LEU A 311 -21.77 15.24 13.69
C LEU A 311 -21.87 13.82 13.15
N LEU A 312 -20.71 13.21 12.91
CA LEU A 312 -20.57 11.82 12.46
C LEU A 312 -19.95 10.97 13.59
N PHE A 313 -20.66 9.95 14.00
CA PHE A 313 -20.16 8.89 14.87
C PHE A 313 -19.69 7.72 14.04
N SER A 314 -18.52 7.12 14.39
CA SER A 314 -18.02 5.92 13.75
C SER A 314 -17.54 4.92 14.80
N LEU A 315 -17.97 3.68 14.66
CA LEU A 315 -17.52 2.53 15.45
C LEU A 315 -16.89 1.52 14.50
N GLN A 316 -15.69 1.02 14.82
CA GLN A 316 -15.01 -0.02 14.06
C GLN A 316 -14.52 -1.11 14.99
N TYR A 317 -14.77 -2.35 14.63
CA TYR A 317 -14.16 -3.53 15.22
C TYR A 317 -13.45 -4.33 14.13
N LYS A 318 -12.16 -4.61 14.34
CA LYS A 318 -11.35 -5.43 13.44
C LYS A 318 -10.81 -6.63 14.19
N PHE A 319 -10.88 -7.81 13.59
CA PHE A 319 -10.32 -9.05 14.08
C PHE A 319 -9.39 -9.65 13.04
N GLU A 320 -8.17 -9.94 13.44
CA GLU A 320 -7.18 -10.65 12.63
C GLU A 320 -6.69 -11.88 13.39
N GLN A 321 -6.68 -13.02 12.73
CA GLN A 321 -5.98 -14.20 13.19
C GLN A 321 -4.96 -14.58 12.12
N LYS A 322 -3.69 -14.62 12.49
CA LYS A 322 -2.58 -14.92 11.57
C LYS A 322 -1.57 -15.79 12.27
N ASP A 323 -1.04 -16.74 11.54
CA ASP A 323 0.10 -17.51 11.99
C ASP A 323 1.33 -16.61 12.10
N GLN A 324 2.13 -16.80 13.14
CA GLN A 324 3.37 -16.09 13.40
C GLN A 324 4.44 -17.06 13.87
N PHE A 325 5.65 -16.92 13.32
CA PHE A 325 6.79 -17.72 13.76
C PHE A 325 7.38 -17.13 15.05
N ASN A 326 7.56 -17.98 16.04
CA ASN A 326 8.24 -17.63 17.27
C ASN A 326 9.63 -18.29 17.28
N SER A 327 10.67 -17.46 17.15
CA SER A 327 12.06 -17.91 17.07
C SER A 327 12.59 -18.54 18.37
N LEU A 328 11.98 -18.23 19.53
CA LEU A 328 12.39 -18.82 20.82
C LEU A 328 12.02 -20.30 20.93
N PHE A 329 10.97 -20.72 20.22
CA PHE A 329 10.46 -22.07 20.26
C PHE A 329 10.52 -22.78 18.91
N GLU A 330 10.99 -22.09 17.87
CA GLU A 330 11.02 -22.56 16.49
C GLU A 330 9.67 -23.14 16.01
N GLN A 331 8.57 -22.50 16.44
CA GLN A 331 7.21 -22.94 16.15
C GLN A 331 6.36 -21.84 15.57
N VAL A 332 5.46 -22.21 14.68
CA VAL A 332 4.38 -21.33 14.22
C VAL A 332 3.25 -21.34 15.24
N ILE A 333 2.84 -20.17 15.66
CA ILE A 333 1.84 -19.96 16.72
C ILE A 333 0.77 -19.02 16.18
N PRO A 334 -0.52 -19.39 16.23
CA PRO A 334 -1.60 -18.50 15.89
C PRO A 334 -1.62 -17.27 16.82
N ARG A 335 -1.76 -16.10 16.22
CA ARG A 335 -1.90 -14.82 16.92
C ARG A 335 -3.22 -14.16 16.56
N ASP A 336 -4.03 -13.87 17.56
CA ASP A 336 -5.22 -13.02 17.41
C ASP A 336 -4.86 -11.57 17.70
N LYS A 337 -5.32 -10.67 16.83
CA LYS A 337 -5.31 -9.23 17.05
C LYS A 337 -6.74 -8.70 16.92
N ARG A 338 -7.23 -8.04 17.97
CA ARG A 338 -8.53 -7.36 17.97
C ARG A 338 -8.29 -5.87 18.11
N ASN A 339 -9.04 -5.09 17.36
CA ASN A 339 -8.95 -3.63 17.41
C ASN A 339 -10.36 -3.05 17.51
N LEU A 340 -10.60 -2.23 18.52
CA LEU A 340 -11.82 -1.45 18.67
C LEU A 340 -11.47 0.04 18.51
N ARG A 341 -12.18 0.74 17.61
CA ARG A 341 -12.01 2.17 17.38
C ARG A 341 -13.35 2.87 17.44
N ILE A 342 -13.40 3.94 18.24
CA ILE A 342 -14.54 4.85 18.33
C ILE A 342 -14.07 6.22 17.90
N GLN A 343 -14.82 6.88 17.03
CA GLN A 343 -14.47 8.19 16.52
C GLN A 343 -15.68 9.09 16.40
N LEU A 344 -15.50 10.33 16.78
CA LEU A 344 -16.47 11.44 16.59
C LEU A 344 -15.81 12.48 15.68
N ASP A 345 -16.46 12.80 14.58
CA ASP A 345 -16.12 13.91 13.68
C ASP A 345 -17.20 14.98 13.82
N PHE A 346 -16.84 16.16 14.30
CA PHE A 346 -17.74 17.31 14.48
C PHE A 346 -17.27 18.48 13.65
N GLN A 347 -18.13 18.97 12.78
CA GLN A 347 -17.87 20.12 11.91
C GLN A 347 -18.90 21.20 12.17
N PRO A 348 -18.71 22.05 13.23
CA PRO A 348 -19.70 23.09 13.61
C PRO A 348 -19.87 24.15 12.53
N SER A 349 -18.85 24.39 11.71
CA SER A 349 -18.89 25.32 10.58
C SER A 349 -18.08 24.77 9.39
N SER A 350 -18.13 25.46 8.26
CA SER A 350 -17.26 25.16 7.12
C SER A 350 -15.77 25.41 7.42
N LEU A 351 -15.46 26.20 8.44
CA LEU A 351 -14.10 26.60 8.82
C LEU A 351 -13.46 25.66 9.84
N LEU A 352 -14.24 25.08 10.76
CA LEU A 352 -13.71 24.30 11.88
C LEU A 352 -14.16 22.84 11.81
N ARG A 353 -13.22 21.94 11.92
CA ARG A 353 -13.46 20.51 12.09
C ARG A 353 -12.70 20.00 13.30
N LEU A 354 -13.41 19.29 14.16
CA LEU A 354 -12.88 18.64 15.35
C LEU A 354 -13.05 17.12 15.21
N ARG A 355 -12.06 16.35 15.62
CA ARG A 355 -12.13 14.91 15.64
C ARG A 355 -11.55 14.37 16.94
N CYS A 356 -12.34 13.51 17.60
CA CYS A 356 -11.87 12.72 18.74
C CYS A 356 -11.84 11.25 18.34
N ARG A 357 -10.77 10.52 18.70
CA ARG A 357 -10.68 9.07 18.50
C ARG A 357 -10.13 8.40 19.75
N GLY A 358 -10.83 7.34 20.16
CA GLY A 358 -10.32 6.32 21.08
C GLY A 358 -10.11 5.02 20.33
N GLU A 359 -8.98 4.34 20.57
CA GLU A 359 -8.64 3.08 19.94
C GLU A 359 -7.97 2.14 20.94
N LYS A 360 -8.34 0.86 20.91
CA LYS A 360 -7.74 -0.16 21.77
C LYS A 360 -7.44 -1.42 20.97
N ASN A 361 -6.22 -1.92 21.12
CA ASN A 361 -5.77 -3.21 20.61
C ASN A 361 -5.70 -4.24 21.72
N TRP A 362 -6.03 -5.50 21.38
CA TRP A 362 -5.75 -6.67 22.18
C TRP A 362 -5.05 -7.69 21.30
N ILE A 363 -3.92 -8.19 21.78
CA ILE A 363 -3.11 -9.23 21.13
C ILE A 363 -3.12 -10.46 22.01
N LYS A 364 -3.38 -11.63 21.41
CA LYS A 364 -3.33 -12.91 22.10
C LYS A 364 -2.57 -13.93 21.29
N TYR A 365 -1.55 -14.53 21.89
CA TYR A 365 -0.82 -15.66 21.33
C TYR A 365 -1.39 -16.98 21.86
N HIS A 366 -1.61 -17.92 20.96
CA HIS A 366 -2.14 -19.25 21.31
C HIS A 366 -1.00 -20.23 21.58
N TYR A 367 -0.21 -19.95 22.61
CA TYR A 367 0.87 -20.84 23.03
C TYR A 367 0.36 -22.22 23.45
N PRO A 368 1.13 -23.32 23.23
CA PRO A 368 0.91 -24.62 23.89
C PRO A 368 0.81 -24.47 25.41
N GLN A 369 0.06 -25.35 26.05
CA GLN A 369 -0.28 -25.27 27.50
C GLN A 369 0.98 -25.10 28.37
N LEU A 370 2.06 -25.83 28.06
CA LEU A 370 3.34 -25.79 28.80
C LEU A 370 4.04 -24.42 28.75
N LEU A 371 3.79 -23.64 27.70
CA LEU A 371 4.44 -22.34 27.50
C LEU A 371 3.60 -21.17 28.02
N LYS A 372 2.27 -21.35 28.17
CA LYS A 372 1.37 -20.30 28.67
C LYS A 372 1.71 -19.79 30.07
N SER A 373 2.19 -20.68 30.96
CA SER A 373 2.57 -20.32 32.32
C SER A 373 3.93 -19.58 32.38
N ARG A 374 4.77 -19.73 31.36
CA ARG A 374 6.14 -19.24 31.35
C ARG A 374 6.33 -17.94 30.59
N TYR A 375 5.46 -17.66 29.60
CA TYR A 375 5.60 -16.49 28.73
C TYR A 375 4.31 -15.67 28.67
N PRO A 376 4.42 -14.31 28.69
CA PRO A 376 3.28 -13.44 28.49
C PRO A 376 2.66 -13.70 27.11
N HIS A 377 1.35 -13.84 27.06
CA HIS A 377 0.62 -14.20 25.84
C HIS A 377 -0.54 -13.26 25.51
N ASN A 378 -0.81 -12.29 26.38
CA ASN A 378 -1.81 -11.25 26.19
C ASN A 378 -1.15 -9.89 26.31
N PHE A 379 -1.38 -9.02 25.33
CA PHE A 379 -0.87 -7.66 25.30
C PHE A 379 -1.98 -6.72 24.83
N GLN A 380 -1.90 -5.48 25.21
CA GLN A 380 -2.85 -4.45 24.81
C GLN A 380 -2.17 -3.14 24.50
N GLY A 381 -2.85 -2.31 23.73
CA GLY A 381 -2.44 -0.94 23.46
C GLY A 381 -3.66 -0.03 23.41
N VAL A 382 -3.53 1.18 23.91
CA VAL A 382 -4.59 2.20 23.93
C VAL A 382 -4.06 3.47 23.29
N LEU A 383 -4.92 4.14 22.51
CA LEU A 383 -4.65 5.44 21.92
C LEU A 383 -5.88 6.32 22.09
N LEU A 384 -5.64 7.57 22.45
CA LEU A 384 -6.65 8.63 22.50
C LEU A 384 -6.09 9.87 21.81
N TYR A 385 -6.83 10.46 20.86
CA TYR A 385 -6.43 11.73 20.31
C TYR A 385 -7.59 12.72 20.11
N GLN A 386 -7.22 14.00 20.19
CA GLN A 386 -8.01 15.13 19.76
C GLN A 386 -7.31 15.81 18.59
N ASP A 387 -8.04 16.01 17.50
CA ASP A 387 -7.60 16.67 16.27
C ASP A 387 -8.47 17.89 16.01
N ALA A 388 -7.87 18.98 15.57
CA ALA A 388 -8.55 20.19 15.15
C ALA A 388 -7.98 20.70 13.83
N SER A 389 -8.85 21.02 12.88
CA SER A 389 -8.51 21.68 11.62
C SER A 389 -9.30 22.95 11.48
N LEU A 390 -8.61 24.06 11.20
CA LEU A 390 -9.19 25.38 11.04
C LEU A 390 -8.77 25.96 9.68
N THR A 391 -9.74 26.16 8.79
CA THR A 391 -9.56 26.82 7.49
C THR A 391 -10.02 28.27 7.61
N MET A 392 -9.13 29.17 8.00
CA MET A 392 -9.46 30.59 8.23
C MET A 392 -9.81 31.32 6.93
N HIS A 393 -9.18 30.94 5.83
CA HIS A 393 -9.40 31.47 4.48
C HIS A 393 -9.19 30.32 3.49
N PRO A 394 -9.79 30.31 2.29
CA PRO A 394 -9.52 29.30 1.27
C PRO A 394 -8.03 29.03 1.02
N ASN A 395 -7.19 30.01 1.33
CA ASN A 395 -5.75 29.98 1.13
C ASN A 395 -4.95 29.70 2.42
N PHE A 396 -5.59 29.53 3.59
CA PHE A 396 -4.90 29.37 4.86
C PHE A 396 -5.57 28.34 5.76
N ASP A 397 -4.86 27.24 6.03
CA ASP A 397 -5.33 26.09 6.79
C ASP A 397 -4.35 25.70 7.89
N ILE A 398 -4.85 25.46 9.10
CA ILE A 398 -4.08 24.99 10.24
C ILE A 398 -4.71 23.70 10.73
N ALA A 399 -3.86 22.68 10.99
CA ALA A 399 -4.28 21.44 11.63
C ALA A 399 -3.36 21.15 12.81
N ALA A 400 -3.93 20.74 13.94
CA ALA A 400 -3.20 20.35 15.12
C ALA A 400 -3.79 19.09 15.74
N ARG A 401 -2.95 18.25 16.35
CA ARG A 401 -3.36 17.05 17.08
C ARG A 401 -2.57 16.87 18.36
N LEU A 402 -3.28 16.43 19.36
CA LEU A 402 -2.73 15.94 20.63
C LEU A 402 -3.10 14.46 20.77
N THR A 403 -2.10 13.60 20.95
CA THR A 403 -2.27 12.15 21.04
C THR A 403 -1.62 11.64 22.33
N PHE A 404 -2.32 10.76 23.05
CA PHE A 404 -1.83 9.94 24.15
C PHE A 404 -1.85 8.49 23.74
N PHE A 405 -0.83 7.73 24.06
CA PHE A 405 -0.77 6.29 23.78
C PHE A 405 -0.06 5.55 24.91
N ASP A 406 -0.49 4.30 25.08
CA ASP A 406 0.07 3.34 26.03
C ASP A 406 -0.03 1.95 25.40
N THR A 407 1.10 1.24 25.26
CA THR A 407 1.17 -0.09 24.63
C THR A 407 2.07 -1.00 25.46
N ASP A 408 1.62 -2.23 25.74
CA ASP A 408 2.38 -3.18 26.56
C ASP A 408 3.71 -3.61 25.91
N ASN A 409 3.76 -3.66 24.57
CA ASN A 409 4.96 -4.03 23.81
C ASN A 409 4.84 -3.60 22.34
N TYR A 410 5.90 -3.83 21.55
CA TYR A 410 5.94 -3.53 20.11
C TYR A 410 4.81 -4.21 19.31
N GLU A 411 4.32 -5.39 19.69
CA GLU A 411 3.23 -6.08 18.98
C GLU A 411 1.88 -5.39 19.16
N SER A 412 1.66 -4.73 20.31
CA SER A 412 0.43 -3.97 20.60
C SER A 412 0.46 -2.51 20.11
N ARG A 413 1.51 -2.13 19.35
CA ARG A 413 1.64 -0.81 18.75
C ARG A 413 0.42 -0.36 17.96
N LEU A 414 0.19 0.93 17.95
CA LEU A 414 -0.91 1.58 17.27
C LEU A 414 -0.40 2.48 16.15
N TYR A 415 -1.25 2.76 15.18
CA TYR A 415 -0.91 3.60 14.05
C TYR A 415 -1.93 4.73 13.87
N GLN A 416 -1.44 5.91 13.52
CA GLN A 416 -2.29 7.04 13.19
C GLN A 416 -1.84 7.73 11.91
N PHE A 417 -2.79 7.97 10.99
CA PHE A 417 -2.56 8.91 9.90
C PHE A 417 -2.65 10.34 10.41
N GLU A 418 -1.72 11.17 9.98
CA GLU A 418 -1.64 12.58 10.34
C GLU A 418 -1.99 13.46 9.15
N HIS A 419 -2.44 14.69 9.43
CA HIS A 419 -2.44 15.72 8.40
C HIS A 419 -0.98 16.06 8.07
N ASP A 420 -0.64 16.00 6.79
CA ASP A 420 0.74 16.21 6.35
C ASP A 420 0.84 17.32 5.31
N ILE A 421 2.07 17.63 4.92
CA ILE A 421 2.33 18.51 3.77
C ILE A 421 1.91 17.81 2.47
N PRO A 422 1.56 18.54 1.40
CA PRO A 422 1.12 17.95 0.15
C PRO A 422 2.10 16.90 -0.39
N GLY A 423 1.55 15.77 -0.86
CA GLY A 423 2.36 14.66 -1.40
C GLY A 423 2.91 13.68 -0.36
N MET A 424 2.91 14.01 0.92
CA MET A 424 3.33 13.11 2.00
C MET A 424 2.13 12.46 2.70
N LEU A 425 2.27 11.20 3.07
CA LEU A 425 1.29 10.42 3.82
C LEU A 425 1.96 9.75 5.02
N THR A 426 1.95 10.42 6.16
CA THR A 426 2.54 9.86 7.39
C THR A 426 1.54 8.96 8.11
N ASN A 427 1.86 7.67 8.20
CA ASN A 427 1.19 6.70 9.07
C ASN A 427 2.10 6.42 10.27
N GLN A 428 1.99 7.26 11.29
CA GLN A 428 2.89 7.24 12.44
C GLN A 428 2.65 6.02 13.32
N MET A 429 3.70 5.26 13.57
CA MET A 429 3.75 4.18 14.54
C MET A 429 3.94 4.75 15.96
N LEU A 430 3.17 4.23 16.91
CA LEU A 430 3.20 4.60 18.33
C LEU A 430 3.41 3.34 19.17
N ASP A 431 4.49 3.33 19.93
CA ASP A 431 4.94 2.21 20.76
C ASP A 431 5.52 2.76 22.09
N GLY A 432 5.27 2.05 23.21
CA GLY A 432 5.59 2.51 24.55
C GLY A 432 4.48 3.34 25.18
N ILE A 433 4.83 4.13 26.20
CA ILE A 433 3.91 5.05 26.90
C ILE A 433 4.33 6.47 26.54
N GLY A 434 3.40 7.30 26.04
CA GLY A 434 3.80 8.65 25.70
C GLY A 434 2.75 9.52 25.07
N THR A 435 3.26 10.61 24.47
CA THR A 435 2.47 11.59 23.73
C THR A 435 3.09 11.86 22.37
N ARG A 436 2.23 12.12 21.38
CA ARG A 436 2.64 12.66 20.10
C ARG A 436 1.74 13.81 19.70
N ASN A 437 2.38 14.92 19.34
CA ASN A 437 1.68 16.16 19.02
C ASN A 437 2.21 16.69 17.71
N TYR A 438 1.35 17.33 16.92
CA TYR A 438 1.80 18.08 15.75
C TYR A 438 0.95 19.31 15.51
N ILE A 439 1.55 20.26 14.81
CA ILE A 439 0.89 21.39 14.17
C ILE A 439 1.33 21.43 12.70
N ARG A 440 0.37 21.62 11.79
CA ARG A 440 0.60 21.83 10.37
C ARG A 440 -0.07 23.15 9.96
N ILE A 441 0.68 23.94 9.20
CA ILE A 441 0.21 25.19 8.58
C ILE A 441 0.37 25.05 7.09
N GLN A 442 -0.64 25.41 6.33
CA GLN A 442 -0.58 25.49 4.87
C GLN A 442 -1.11 26.85 4.43
N TRP A 443 -0.32 27.55 3.63
CA TRP A 443 -0.62 28.87 3.15
C TRP A 443 -0.38 28.99 1.66
N SER A 444 -1.44 29.17 0.89
CA SER A 444 -1.37 29.51 -0.55
C SER A 444 -1.28 31.02 -0.67
N ILE A 445 -0.07 31.54 -0.82
CA ILE A 445 0.23 32.99 -0.84
C ILE A 445 -0.38 33.64 -2.08
N LYS A 446 -0.27 32.94 -3.23
CA LYS A 446 -0.89 33.28 -4.52
C LYS A 446 -1.21 31.97 -5.25
N ASN A 447 -1.97 32.06 -6.33
CA ASN A 447 -2.34 30.88 -7.12
C ASN A 447 -1.15 30.07 -7.64
N PHE A 448 0.05 30.65 -7.69
CA PHE A 448 1.27 30.00 -8.15
C PHE A 448 2.26 29.64 -7.04
N LEU A 449 2.00 30.03 -5.77
CA LEU A 449 2.95 29.84 -4.66
C LEU A 449 2.24 29.39 -3.39
N SER A 450 2.60 28.23 -2.87
CA SER A 450 2.13 27.74 -1.58
C SER A 450 3.29 27.34 -0.66
N LEU A 451 3.13 27.58 0.63
CA LEU A 451 4.04 27.19 1.71
C LEU A 451 3.32 26.24 2.64
N SER A 452 3.93 25.10 2.93
CA SER A 452 3.44 24.13 3.91
C SER A 452 4.52 23.87 4.96
N LEU A 453 4.14 23.88 6.23
CA LEU A 453 5.00 23.64 7.37
C LEU A 453 4.32 22.65 8.31
N LYS A 454 5.05 21.62 8.75
CA LYS A 454 4.61 20.71 9.82
C LYS A 454 5.71 20.57 10.84
N TYR A 455 5.37 20.77 12.09
CA TYR A 455 6.22 20.45 13.24
C TYR A 455 5.55 19.36 14.07
N ALA A 456 6.26 18.29 14.39
CA ALA A 456 5.75 17.21 15.22
C ALA A 456 6.75 16.80 16.29
N THR A 457 6.22 16.40 17.44
CA THR A 457 7.01 15.91 18.59
C THR A 457 6.44 14.58 19.08
N THR A 458 7.34 13.66 19.42
CA THR A 458 6.99 12.43 20.14
C THR A 458 7.83 12.35 21.40
N HIS A 459 7.15 12.14 22.52
CA HIS A 459 7.77 11.82 23.80
C HIS A 459 7.30 10.43 24.18
N SER A 460 8.20 9.47 24.32
CA SER A 460 7.83 8.11 24.72
C SER A 460 8.86 7.47 25.62
N TYR A 461 8.37 6.57 26.48
CA TYR A 461 9.13 5.70 27.35
C TYR A 461 8.87 4.26 26.93
N PRO A 462 9.88 3.37 26.85
CA PRO A 462 9.67 1.96 26.59
C PRO A 462 8.97 1.29 27.79
N ASN A 463 8.13 0.30 27.52
CA ASN A 463 7.34 -0.39 28.55
C ASN A 463 8.13 -1.41 29.38
N PHE A 464 9.31 -1.80 28.93
CA PHE A 464 10.23 -2.64 29.69
C PHE A 464 11.53 -1.86 29.94
N PRO A 465 11.65 -1.15 31.09
CA PRO A 465 12.92 -0.57 31.46
C PRO A 465 13.93 -1.70 31.63
N ASP A 466 15.07 -1.60 30.96
CA ASP A 466 16.24 -2.39 31.31
C ASP A 466 16.52 -2.09 32.78
N GLU A 467 16.45 -3.11 33.65
CA GLU A 467 16.62 -2.96 35.12
C GLU A 467 17.92 -2.21 35.51
N ARG A 468 18.82 -2.01 34.57
CA ARG A 468 20.12 -1.34 34.74
C ARG A 468 20.12 0.14 34.38
N ARG A 469 19.01 0.69 33.83
CA ARG A 469 18.94 2.10 33.40
C ARG A 469 17.86 2.88 34.14
N SER A 470 18.14 4.13 34.46
CA SER A 470 17.15 5.05 35.01
C SER A 470 16.05 5.33 33.99
N TYR A 471 14.80 5.50 34.42
CA TYR A 471 13.66 5.88 33.56
C TYR A 471 13.96 7.14 32.72
N ARG A 472 14.77 8.08 33.23
CA ARG A 472 15.16 9.28 32.49
C ARG A 472 16.09 9.01 31.31
N ASP A 473 16.91 7.96 31.39
CA ASP A 473 17.87 7.59 30.36
C ASP A 473 17.19 6.82 29.20
N LEU A 474 15.92 6.42 29.38
CA LEU A 474 15.13 5.67 28.41
C LEU A 474 14.11 6.56 27.67
N GLU A 475 13.99 7.85 28.04
CA GLU A 475 13.10 8.78 27.39
C GLU A 475 13.54 9.01 25.93
N LYS A 476 12.64 8.71 25.01
CA LYS A 476 12.84 8.99 23.59
C LYS A 476 12.08 10.26 23.22
N ARG A 477 12.83 11.29 22.83
CA ARG A 477 12.26 12.53 22.29
C ARG A 477 12.62 12.65 20.81
N ILE A 478 11.61 12.73 19.98
CA ILE A 478 11.77 12.90 18.54
C ILE A 478 11.07 14.18 18.14
N HIS A 479 11.80 15.05 17.43
CA HIS A 479 11.27 16.24 16.81
C HIS A 479 11.41 16.10 15.31
N SER A 480 10.39 16.48 14.56
CA SER A 480 10.45 16.54 13.09
C SER A 480 9.87 17.86 12.59
N ILE A 481 10.53 18.41 11.59
CA ILE A 481 10.10 19.62 10.88
C ILE A 481 10.09 19.29 9.41
N ASN A 482 8.93 19.44 8.77
CA ASN A 482 8.78 19.28 7.33
C ASN A 482 8.37 20.63 6.75
N VAL A 483 9.08 21.08 5.71
CA VAL A 483 8.82 22.34 5.00
C VAL A 483 8.69 22.05 3.53
N GLN A 484 7.69 22.59 2.88
CA GLN A 484 7.49 22.49 1.43
C GLN A 484 7.13 23.84 0.86
N LEU A 485 7.82 24.22 -0.19
CA LEU A 485 7.47 25.34 -1.05
C LEU A 485 7.08 24.78 -2.41
N GLU A 486 5.87 25.09 -2.84
CA GLU A 486 5.34 24.64 -4.14
C GLU A 486 5.05 25.83 -5.02
N THR A 487 5.50 25.75 -6.27
CA THR A 487 5.26 26.78 -7.30
C THR A 487 4.59 26.12 -8.51
N ASN A 488 3.47 26.69 -8.97
CA ASN A 488 2.75 26.24 -10.17
C ASN A 488 2.90 27.32 -11.25
N TRP A 489 3.39 26.93 -12.40
CA TRP A 489 3.66 27.82 -13.55
C TRP A 489 2.54 27.73 -14.59
#